data_8320a2996a7bbf855f939ccdd9b6e2c4
#
_entry.id   8320a2996a7bbf855f939ccdd9b6e2c4
#
_cell.length_a   1.000
_cell.length_b   1.000
_cell.length_c   1.000
_cell.angle_alpha   90.00
_cell.angle_beta   90.00
_cell.angle_gamma   90.00
#
_symmetry.space_group_name_H-M   'P 1'
#
loop_
_entity.id
_entity.type
_entity.pdbx_description
1 polymer ?
#
loop_
_entity_poly.entity_id
_entity_poly.type
_entity_poly.pdbx_seq_one_letter_code
_entity_poly.pdbx_strand_id
1 'polypeptide(L)'
;MQALDGHLHVTGKSGYIARYRAPQNSLSYPGDAACAQDASCHKVDSGQYAGDFWEGNTSRDQYTGWFFGMAMAYDLIDDEPTKQMIATDVAEVVHALMADYWWIVDVDGQPTTAGPNIMSPMRATWLLIAYHMTGAADFKAQLQSLLTDKARLGYDIANIDIMNHYTQYYGNNLSHTTWYNLLRLGKVYFSPADYQWFVESFDQHETFTRLSHNAWFDEIYMSQGPYAPANPDPYQTQLVDDLTDFFAAPNVEYALPARTNFTMDPMSELLNYLMTEIPFLQQIMGNVQPQALYAFPVPQQCAGDFLWQHNPFVITACGNDNPEHTYPGVDYLIGYWLAEYHKFVTKDM
;
A
#
# COMPACT_ATOMS: atom_id res chain seq x y z
N MET A 1 -2.15 -18.34 0.82
CA MET A 1 -1.03 -18.52 1.77
C MET A 1 0.26 -18.98 1.10
N GLN A 2 0.29 -20.04 0.32
CA GLN A 2 1.52 -20.56 -0.33
C GLN A 2 2.34 -19.49 -1.11
N ALA A 3 1.69 -18.50 -1.71
CA ALA A 3 2.39 -17.43 -2.40
C ALA A 3 3.15 -16.51 -1.43
N LEU A 4 2.47 -16.04 -0.35
CA LEU A 4 3.07 -15.15 0.65
C LEU A 4 4.19 -15.83 1.43
N ASP A 5 4.00 -17.10 1.84
CA ASP A 5 5.02 -17.95 2.42
C ASP A 5 6.21 -18.13 1.46
N GLY A 6 5.91 -18.40 0.19
CA GLY A 6 6.94 -18.54 -0.84
C GLY A 6 7.79 -17.30 -1.07
N HIS A 7 7.22 -16.10 -0.94
CA HIS A 7 8.00 -14.85 -1.05
C HIS A 7 9.00 -14.66 0.08
N LEU A 8 8.72 -15.16 1.28
CA LEU A 8 9.65 -15.12 2.40
C LEU A 8 10.75 -16.17 2.25
N HIS A 9 10.36 -17.42 2.00
CA HIS A 9 11.30 -18.55 2.10
C HIS A 9 12.13 -18.80 0.85
N VAL A 10 11.71 -18.26 -0.33
CA VAL A 10 12.48 -18.43 -1.58
C VAL A 10 13.85 -17.74 -1.52
N THR A 11 13.98 -16.68 -0.73
CA THR A 11 15.21 -15.88 -0.64
C THR A 11 16.34 -16.59 0.10
N GLY A 12 16.03 -17.57 0.95
CA GLY A 12 16.97 -18.20 1.85
C GLY A 12 17.55 -17.28 2.93
N LYS A 13 17.15 -16.00 2.96
CA LYS A 13 17.53 -15.04 3.99
C LYS A 13 16.40 -14.87 5.00
N SER A 14 16.69 -15.11 6.27
CA SER A 14 15.72 -14.96 7.36
C SER A 14 15.11 -13.56 7.40
N GLY A 15 13.77 -13.50 7.38
CA GLY A 15 12.98 -12.28 7.48
C GLY A 15 13.04 -11.33 6.28
N TYR A 16 13.64 -11.74 5.16
CA TYR A 16 13.68 -10.95 3.93
C TYR A 16 12.66 -11.48 2.93
N ILE A 17 11.79 -10.61 2.45
CA ILE A 17 10.72 -10.92 1.52
C ILE A 17 11.18 -10.62 0.09
N ALA A 18 11.08 -11.59 -0.82
CA ALA A 18 11.32 -11.37 -2.25
C ALA A 18 10.33 -10.35 -2.82
N ARG A 19 10.80 -9.46 -3.69
CA ARG A 19 9.95 -8.52 -4.43
C ARG A 19 8.93 -9.27 -5.27
N TYR A 20 9.39 -10.31 -5.94
CA TYR A 20 8.54 -11.24 -6.67
C TYR A 20 9.19 -12.62 -6.75
N ARG A 21 8.38 -13.65 -6.98
CA ARG A 21 8.83 -15.02 -7.22
C ARG A 21 8.19 -15.58 -8.48
N ALA A 22 9.00 -16.16 -9.37
CA ALA A 22 8.57 -16.88 -10.55
C ALA A 22 8.91 -18.37 -10.41
N PRO A 23 7.92 -19.25 -10.18
CA PRO A 23 8.13 -20.68 -10.23
C PRO A 23 8.68 -21.11 -11.60
N GLN A 24 9.55 -22.11 -11.61
CA GLN A 24 10.05 -22.68 -12.84
C GLN A 24 8.89 -23.09 -13.76
N ASN A 25 8.98 -22.75 -15.05
CA ASN A 25 7.93 -22.98 -16.05
C ASN A 25 6.64 -22.14 -15.90
N SER A 26 6.61 -21.13 -15.04
CA SER A 26 5.53 -20.15 -15.05
C SER A 26 5.66 -19.17 -16.23
N LEU A 27 4.55 -18.51 -16.59
CA LEU A 27 4.59 -17.46 -17.62
C LEU A 27 5.46 -16.26 -17.22
N SER A 28 5.66 -16.06 -15.91
CA SER A 28 6.49 -15.00 -15.35
C SER A 28 7.96 -15.36 -15.23
N TYR A 29 8.36 -16.54 -15.68
CA TYR A 29 9.74 -17.01 -15.61
C TYR A 29 10.64 -16.21 -16.57
N PRO A 30 11.63 -15.44 -16.08
CA PRO A 30 12.41 -14.53 -16.93
C PRO A 30 13.39 -15.27 -17.85
N GLY A 31 13.76 -16.50 -17.50
CA GLY A 31 14.82 -17.26 -18.14
C GLY A 31 16.23 -16.96 -17.60
N ASP A 32 17.11 -17.94 -17.68
CA ASP A 32 18.47 -17.85 -17.12
C ASP A 32 19.28 -16.68 -17.70
N ALA A 33 19.13 -16.42 -19.01
CA ALA A 33 19.89 -15.36 -19.67
C ALA A 33 19.45 -13.94 -19.26
N ALA A 34 18.16 -13.74 -19.03
CA ALA A 34 17.63 -12.45 -18.58
C ALA A 34 18.02 -12.22 -17.11
N CYS A 35 17.85 -13.24 -16.27
CA CYS A 35 18.21 -13.14 -14.85
C CYS A 35 19.71 -12.89 -14.65
N ALA A 36 20.58 -13.48 -15.44
CA ALA A 36 22.03 -13.27 -15.36
C ALA A 36 22.47 -11.82 -15.68
N GLN A 37 21.60 -11.02 -16.28
CA GLN A 37 21.85 -9.61 -16.61
C GLN A 37 21.25 -8.64 -15.59
N ASP A 38 20.45 -9.13 -14.66
CA ASP A 38 19.79 -8.33 -13.62
C ASP A 38 20.38 -8.68 -12.25
N ALA A 39 21.03 -7.71 -11.62
CA ALA A 39 21.67 -7.89 -10.32
C ALA A 39 20.68 -8.18 -9.18
N SER A 40 19.40 -7.84 -9.36
CA SER A 40 18.33 -8.13 -8.39
C SER A 40 17.69 -9.50 -8.60
N CYS A 41 17.95 -10.15 -9.74
CA CYS A 41 17.39 -11.47 -10.04
C CYS A 41 18.28 -12.59 -9.49
N HIS A 42 17.65 -13.53 -8.81
CA HIS A 42 18.31 -14.68 -8.18
C HIS A 42 17.65 -15.97 -8.61
N LYS A 43 18.46 -17.00 -8.92
CA LYS A 43 17.99 -18.36 -9.16
C LYS A 43 18.22 -19.22 -7.93
N VAL A 44 17.24 -20.03 -7.59
CA VAL A 44 17.36 -20.98 -6.48
C VAL A 44 17.96 -22.29 -6.98
N ASP A 45 19.15 -22.63 -6.49
CA ASP A 45 19.89 -23.82 -6.96
C ASP A 45 19.47 -25.13 -6.27
N SER A 46 18.89 -25.06 -5.07
CA SER A 46 18.55 -26.25 -4.27
C SER A 46 17.41 -26.01 -3.29
N GLY A 47 16.88 -27.08 -2.69
CA GLY A 47 15.81 -27.02 -1.70
C GLY A 47 14.41 -27.02 -2.30
N GLN A 48 13.44 -26.57 -1.51
CA GLN A 48 12.01 -26.61 -1.86
C GLN A 48 11.67 -25.80 -3.12
N TYR A 49 12.38 -24.70 -3.35
CA TYR A 49 12.17 -23.78 -4.46
C TYR A 49 13.20 -23.93 -5.58
N ALA A 50 13.92 -25.07 -5.63
CA ALA A 50 14.94 -25.30 -6.65
C ALA A 50 14.40 -25.11 -8.07
N GLY A 51 15.10 -24.28 -8.85
CA GLY A 51 14.71 -23.91 -10.21
C GLY A 51 13.83 -22.64 -10.31
N ASP A 52 13.29 -22.15 -9.20
CA ASP A 52 12.53 -20.88 -9.19
C ASP A 52 13.50 -19.69 -9.33
N PHE A 53 12.96 -18.58 -9.81
CA PHE A 53 13.60 -17.27 -9.72
C PHE A 53 12.88 -16.38 -8.70
N TRP A 54 13.63 -15.46 -8.12
CA TRP A 54 13.08 -14.40 -7.31
C TRP A 54 13.86 -13.10 -7.53
N GLU A 55 13.21 -11.98 -7.27
CA GLU A 55 13.79 -10.65 -7.39
C GLU A 55 13.99 -10.05 -5.99
N GLY A 56 15.21 -9.54 -5.76
CA GLY A 56 15.59 -8.74 -4.60
C GLY A 56 15.21 -7.26 -4.74
N ASN A 57 15.99 -6.41 -4.09
CA ASN A 57 15.74 -4.97 -4.06
C ASN A 57 14.29 -4.62 -3.69
N THR A 58 13.76 -5.35 -2.70
CA THR A 58 12.36 -5.26 -2.27
C THR A 58 12.11 -3.93 -1.57
N SER A 59 10.99 -3.30 -1.86
CA SER A 59 10.58 -2.05 -1.24
C SER A 59 9.60 -2.26 -0.08
N ARG A 60 9.41 -1.20 0.73
CA ARG A 60 8.36 -1.19 1.78
C ARG A 60 6.95 -1.43 1.23
N ASP A 61 6.73 -1.22 -0.07
CA ASP A 61 5.43 -1.42 -0.71
C ASP A 61 5.06 -2.91 -0.71
N GLN A 62 6.00 -3.79 -1.11
CA GLN A 62 5.79 -5.23 -1.05
C GLN A 62 5.57 -5.71 0.40
N TYR A 63 6.36 -5.18 1.35
CA TYR A 63 6.16 -5.47 2.77
C TYR A 63 4.77 -5.06 3.26
N THR A 64 4.29 -3.87 2.88
CA THR A 64 2.95 -3.39 3.26
C THR A 64 1.85 -4.34 2.77
N GLY A 65 1.91 -4.75 1.50
CA GLY A 65 0.97 -5.72 0.93
C GLY A 65 1.08 -7.10 1.57
N TRP A 66 2.31 -7.57 1.83
CA TRP A 66 2.55 -8.85 2.48
C TRP A 66 1.98 -8.88 3.91
N PHE A 67 2.25 -7.86 4.73
CA PHE A 67 1.70 -7.76 6.08
C PHE A 67 0.17 -7.65 6.08
N PHE A 68 -0.41 -6.92 5.13
CA PHE A 68 -1.86 -6.86 4.97
C PHE A 68 -2.44 -8.24 4.69
N GLY A 69 -1.88 -8.96 3.71
CA GLY A 69 -2.33 -10.30 3.34
C GLY A 69 -2.18 -11.30 4.50
N MET A 70 -1.05 -11.28 5.21
CA MET A 70 -0.82 -12.15 6.37
C MET A 70 -1.80 -11.85 7.52
N ALA A 71 -2.04 -10.56 7.82
CA ALA A 71 -2.95 -10.15 8.88
C ALA A 71 -4.39 -10.59 8.61
N MET A 72 -4.87 -10.37 7.38
CA MET A 72 -6.22 -10.79 6.99
C MET A 72 -6.34 -12.32 6.97
N ALA A 73 -5.34 -13.02 6.44
CA ALA A 73 -5.37 -14.49 6.42
C ALA A 73 -5.37 -15.08 7.83
N TYR A 74 -4.56 -14.56 8.74
CA TYR A 74 -4.53 -15.03 10.13
C TYR A 74 -5.90 -14.96 10.81
N ASP A 75 -6.64 -13.86 10.58
CA ASP A 75 -7.94 -13.65 11.23
C ASP A 75 -9.08 -14.41 10.55
N LEU A 76 -8.97 -14.70 9.25
CA LEU A 76 -10.06 -15.29 8.45
C LEU A 76 -9.93 -16.80 8.23
N ILE A 77 -8.76 -17.39 8.44
CA ILE A 77 -8.53 -18.83 8.27
C ILE A 77 -8.81 -19.55 9.60
N ASP A 78 -9.54 -20.66 9.56
CA ASP A 78 -9.82 -21.48 10.75
C ASP A 78 -8.78 -22.60 10.98
N ASP A 79 -7.78 -22.74 10.10
CA ASP A 79 -6.74 -23.79 10.19
C ASP A 79 -5.59 -23.37 11.11
N GLU A 80 -5.51 -23.97 12.30
CA GLU A 80 -4.50 -23.64 13.30
C GLU A 80 -3.05 -23.85 12.85
N PRO A 81 -2.69 -24.93 12.11
CA PRO A 81 -1.35 -25.05 11.55
C PRO A 81 -0.96 -23.89 10.62
N THR A 82 -1.87 -23.44 9.77
CA THR A 82 -1.66 -22.27 8.89
C THR A 82 -1.54 -20.98 9.70
N LYS A 83 -2.36 -20.76 10.74
CA LYS A 83 -2.21 -19.62 11.64
C LYS A 83 -0.85 -19.59 12.34
N GLN A 84 -0.40 -20.73 12.83
CA GLN A 84 0.90 -20.82 13.49
C GLN A 84 2.06 -20.53 12.51
N MET A 85 1.96 -21.00 11.28
CA MET A 85 2.92 -20.68 10.22
C MET A 85 2.95 -19.16 9.98
N ILE A 86 1.79 -18.54 9.76
CA ILE A 86 1.66 -17.09 9.56
C ILE A 86 2.28 -16.30 10.73
N ALA A 87 1.97 -16.69 11.96
CA ALA A 87 2.50 -16.01 13.15
C ALA A 87 4.05 -16.13 13.23
N THR A 88 4.59 -17.28 12.85
CA THR A 88 6.04 -17.53 12.82
C THR A 88 6.71 -16.67 11.76
N ASP A 89 6.18 -16.65 10.55
CA ASP A 89 6.71 -15.87 9.42
C ASP A 89 6.68 -14.37 9.72
N VAL A 90 5.55 -13.87 10.24
CA VAL A 90 5.41 -12.46 10.62
C VAL A 90 6.39 -12.08 11.72
N ALA A 91 6.56 -12.92 12.73
CA ALA A 91 7.52 -12.67 13.80
C ALA A 91 8.96 -12.63 13.28
N GLU A 92 9.32 -13.56 12.38
CA GLU A 92 10.64 -13.60 11.75
C GLU A 92 10.95 -12.31 10.98
N VAL A 93 10.00 -11.86 10.16
CA VAL A 93 10.15 -10.61 9.37
C VAL A 93 10.28 -9.40 10.28
N VAL A 94 9.43 -9.27 11.31
CA VAL A 94 9.49 -8.11 12.21
C VAL A 94 10.77 -8.11 13.03
N HIS A 95 11.25 -9.27 13.50
CA HIS A 95 12.54 -9.36 14.20
C HIS A 95 13.72 -8.96 13.30
N ALA A 96 13.73 -9.38 12.04
CA ALA A 96 14.77 -8.96 11.09
C ALA A 96 14.76 -7.44 10.89
N LEU A 97 13.58 -6.84 10.66
CA LEU A 97 13.46 -5.39 10.53
C LEU A 97 13.89 -4.63 11.79
N MET A 98 13.56 -5.15 12.98
CA MET A 98 14.03 -4.58 14.26
C MET A 98 15.54 -4.66 14.40
N ALA A 99 16.16 -5.78 14.02
CA ALA A 99 17.62 -5.98 14.07
C ALA A 99 18.35 -5.04 13.11
N ASP A 100 17.75 -4.76 11.95
CA ASP A 100 18.28 -3.88 10.92
C ASP A 100 17.81 -2.41 11.09
N TYR A 101 17.41 -2.01 12.30
CA TYR A 101 16.97 -0.63 12.62
C TYR A 101 15.84 -0.12 11.72
N TRP A 102 14.95 -1.01 11.30
CA TRP A 102 13.82 -0.71 10.40
C TRP A 102 14.25 -0.32 8.99
N TRP A 103 15.34 -0.90 8.52
CA TRP A 103 15.74 -0.86 7.13
C TRP A 103 15.52 -2.23 6.48
N ILE A 104 15.09 -2.22 5.22
CA ILE A 104 15.05 -3.45 4.41
C ILE A 104 16.47 -3.68 3.89
N VAL A 105 17.11 -4.73 4.38
CA VAL A 105 18.48 -5.10 4.03
C VAL A 105 18.43 -6.31 3.10
N ASP A 106 19.02 -6.19 1.90
CA ASP A 106 19.05 -7.24 0.89
C ASP A 106 20.02 -8.37 1.23
N VAL A 107 20.05 -9.41 0.43
CA VAL A 107 20.90 -10.61 0.64
C VAL A 107 22.40 -10.30 0.62
N ASP A 108 22.81 -9.20 -0.02
CA ASP A 108 24.18 -8.70 -0.02
C ASP A 108 24.59 -7.95 1.27
N GLY A 109 23.65 -7.79 2.21
CA GLY A 109 23.86 -7.07 3.47
C GLY A 109 23.77 -5.56 3.35
N GLN A 110 23.34 -5.02 2.20
CA GLN A 110 23.13 -3.58 2.01
C GLN A 110 21.63 -3.25 2.04
N PRO A 111 21.27 -2.03 2.48
CA PRO A 111 19.90 -1.57 2.32
C PRO A 111 19.48 -1.57 0.85
N THR A 112 18.25 -1.99 0.56
CA THR A 112 17.69 -1.92 -0.80
C THR A 112 17.63 -0.47 -1.28
N THR A 113 17.61 -0.26 -2.59
CA THR A 113 17.53 1.10 -3.18
C THR A 113 16.09 1.57 -3.39
N ALA A 114 15.12 0.67 -3.29
CA ALA A 114 13.71 0.90 -3.58
C ALA A 114 12.89 1.33 -2.33
N GLY A 115 13.35 2.36 -1.59
CA GLY A 115 12.65 2.87 -0.41
C GLY A 115 12.75 1.94 0.82
N PRO A 116 13.99 1.67 1.29
CA PRO A 116 14.25 0.67 2.33
C PRO A 116 13.82 1.12 3.74
N ASN A 117 13.67 2.40 3.97
CA ASN A 117 13.35 2.92 5.31
C ASN A 117 11.87 2.73 5.64
N ILE A 118 11.60 2.06 6.75
CA ILE A 118 10.24 1.85 7.22
C ILE A 118 9.82 3.03 8.09
N MET A 119 8.75 3.70 7.70
CA MET A 119 8.23 4.89 8.37
C MET A 119 7.45 4.52 9.65
N SER A 120 7.37 5.47 10.59
CA SER A 120 6.80 5.20 11.92
C SER A 120 5.38 4.61 11.91
N PRO A 121 4.43 5.03 11.07
CA PRO A 121 3.10 4.40 11.02
C PRO A 121 3.14 2.93 10.58
N MET A 122 4.01 2.60 9.61
CA MET A 122 4.20 1.21 9.16
C MET A 122 4.82 0.36 10.28
N ARG A 123 5.84 0.90 11.00
CA ARG A 123 6.43 0.21 12.16
C ARG A 123 5.38 -0.08 13.21
N ALA A 124 4.53 0.90 13.55
CA ALA A 124 3.44 0.73 14.50
C ALA A 124 2.50 -0.40 14.07
N THR A 125 2.11 -0.40 12.80
CA THR A 125 1.21 -1.40 12.24
C THR A 125 1.82 -2.80 12.25
N TRP A 126 3.05 -2.97 11.80
CA TRP A 126 3.68 -4.29 11.71
C TRP A 126 4.02 -4.87 13.09
N LEU A 127 4.45 -4.03 14.04
CA LEU A 127 4.59 -4.42 15.45
C LEU A 127 3.26 -4.86 16.07
N LEU A 128 2.19 -4.14 15.75
CA LEU A 128 0.84 -4.46 16.24
C LEU A 128 0.33 -5.77 15.66
N ILE A 129 0.55 -6.03 14.36
CA ILE A 129 0.24 -7.29 13.68
C ILE A 129 1.02 -8.44 14.33
N ALA A 130 2.33 -8.30 14.51
CA ALA A 130 3.17 -9.32 15.13
C ALA A 130 2.73 -9.59 16.58
N TYR A 131 2.43 -8.55 17.36
CA TYR A 131 1.92 -8.70 18.72
C TYR A 131 0.55 -9.38 18.75
N HIS A 132 -0.36 -9.04 17.85
CA HIS A 132 -1.67 -9.66 17.72
C HIS A 132 -1.58 -11.19 17.50
N MET A 133 -0.66 -11.61 16.62
CA MET A 133 -0.51 -13.01 16.27
C MET A 133 0.25 -13.84 17.30
N THR A 134 1.22 -13.24 18.00
CA THR A 134 2.16 -13.99 18.86
C THR A 134 1.97 -13.72 20.35
N GLY A 135 1.43 -12.56 20.72
CA GLY A 135 1.40 -12.10 22.11
C GLY A 135 2.79 -11.76 22.69
N ALA A 136 3.85 -11.73 21.87
CA ALA A 136 5.22 -11.58 22.34
C ALA A 136 5.48 -10.20 22.95
N ALA A 137 6.14 -10.17 24.12
CA ALA A 137 6.29 -8.97 24.92
C ALA A 137 7.24 -7.93 24.32
N ASP A 138 8.21 -8.36 23.52
CA ASP A 138 9.17 -7.49 22.84
C ASP A 138 8.50 -6.62 21.76
N PHE A 139 7.60 -7.18 20.94
CA PHE A 139 6.79 -6.40 19.98
C PHE A 139 5.94 -5.36 20.68
N LYS A 140 5.30 -5.74 21.81
CA LYS A 140 4.53 -4.80 22.62
C LYS A 140 5.41 -3.68 23.18
N ALA A 141 6.58 -4.00 23.68
CA ALA A 141 7.51 -3.02 24.27
C ALA A 141 7.99 -2.03 23.20
N GLN A 142 8.36 -2.50 22.00
CA GLN A 142 8.75 -1.65 20.88
C GLN A 142 7.60 -0.75 20.41
N LEU A 143 6.38 -1.30 20.30
CA LEU A 143 5.20 -0.52 19.97
C LEU A 143 4.93 0.57 21.01
N GLN A 144 4.98 0.25 22.30
CA GLN A 144 4.81 1.22 23.38
C GLN A 144 5.87 2.34 23.31
N SER A 145 7.14 1.97 23.06
CA SER A 145 8.20 2.95 22.88
C SER A 145 7.90 3.92 21.74
N LEU A 146 7.45 3.41 20.59
CA LEU A 146 7.08 4.22 19.44
C LEU A 146 5.91 5.18 19.77
N LEU A 147 4.91 4.72 20.51
CA LEU A 147 3.73 5.51 20.88
C LEU A 147 4.04 6.62 21.90
N THR A 148 5.19 6.60 22.57
CA THR A 148 5.60 7.69 23.47
C THR A 148 6.01 8.96 22.74
N ASP A 149 6.44 8.86 21.48
CA ASP A 149 6.86 10.01 20.65
C ASP A 149 5.78 10.41 19.63
N LYS A 150 4.67 10.93 20.14
CA LYS A 150 3.56 11.41 19.31
C LYS A 150 3.96 12.54 18.36
N ALA A 151 4.95 13.37 18.75
CA ALA A 151 5.42 14.47 17.91
C ALA A 151 6.12 13.92 16.65
N ARG A 152 6.99 12.94 16.81
CA ARG A 152 7.66 12.28 15.68
C ARG A 152 6.68 11.50 14.81
N LEU A 153 5.77 10.77 15.43
CA LEU A 153 4.78 9.98 14.72
C LEU A 153 3.86 10.87 13.89
N GLY A 154 3.36 11.99 14.46
CA GLY A 154 2.53 12.96 13.75
C GLY A 154 3.28 13.68 12.63
N TYR A 155 4.56 14.00 12.83
CA TYR A 155 5.41 14.55 11.78
C TYR A 155 5.56 13.59 10.60
N ASP A 156 5.83 12.30 10.85
CA ASP A 156 5.97 11.29 9.81
C ASP A 156 4.65 11.11 9.03
N ILE A 157 3.50 11.08 9.72
CA ILE A 157 2.17 10.99 9.08
C ILE A 157 1.93 12.20 8.17
N ALA A 158 2.08 13.40 8.67
CA ALA A 158 1.83 14.62 7.89
C ALA A 158 2.73 14.73 6.65
N ASN A 159 4.01 14.32 6.76
CA ASN A 159 4.90 14.30 5.60
C ASN A 159 4.46 13.26 4.57
N ILE A 160 4.05 12.06 5.01
CA ILE A 160 3.54 11.01 4.12
C ILE A 160 2.33 11.55 3.34
N ASP A 161 1.37 12.17 4.01
CA ASP A 161 0.14 12.65 3.41
C ASP A 161 0.40 13.69 2.31
N ILE A 162 1.24 14.69 2.61
CA ILE A 162 1.62 15.73 1.65
C ILE A 162 2.39 15.14 0.47
N MET A 163 3.38 14.28 0.74
CA MET A 163 4.17 13.66 -0.32
C MET A 163 3.31 12.75 -1.20
N ASN A 164 2.46 11.93 -0.61
CA ASN A 164 1.60 11.04 -1.36
C ASN A 164 0.66 11.84 -2.27
N HIS A 165 0.01 12.85 -1.76
CA HIS A 165 -0.96 13.60 -2.55
C HIS A 165 -0.31 14.35 -3.74
N TYR A 166 0.84 15.00 -3.52
CA TYR A 166 1.42 15.91 -4.51
C TYR A 166 2.56 15.34 -5.35
N THR A 167 3.24 14.27 -4.91
CA THR A 167 4.42 13.74 -5.58
C THR A 167 4.37 12.25 -5.90
N GLN A 168 3.73 11.45 -5.05
CA GLN A 168 3.76 9.99 -5.13
C GLN A 168 2.37 9.42 -4.80
N TYR A 169 1.37 9.77 -5.59
CA TYR A 169 -0.04 9.47 -5.29
C TYR A 169 -0.30 7.99 -4.97
N TYR A 170 0.42 7.07 -5.63
CA TYR A 170 0.36 5.64 -5.32
C TYR A 170 0.62 5.32 -3.84
N GLY A 171 1.34 6.18 -3.13
CA GLY A 171 1.60 6.05 -1.70
C GLY A 171 0.34 6.13 -0.84
N ASN A 172 -0.75 6.72 -1.34
CA ASN A 172 -2.03 6.73 -0.62
C ASN A 172 -2.60 5.32 -0.42
N ASN A 173 -2.38 4.41 -1.38
CA ASN A 173 -2.77 3.01 -1.23
C ASN A 173 -2.05 2.33 -0.08
N LEU A 174 -0.74 2.58 0.02
CA LEU A 174 0.09 2.04 1.10
C LEU A 174 -0.35 2.61 2.45
N SER A 175 -0.69 3.90 2.48
CA SER A 175 -1.22 4.56 3.67
C SER A 175 -2.55 3.94 4.09
N HIS A 176 -3.53 3.83 3.18
CA HIS A 176 -4.83 3.22 3.49
C HIS A 176 -4.69 1.76 3.93
N THR A 177 -3.87 0.96 3.23
CA THR A 177 -3.57 -0.42 3.63
C THR A 177 -2.95 -0.50 5.04
N THR A 178 -2.07 0.45 5.38
CA THR A 178 -1.47 0.58 6.70
C THR A 178 -2.52 0.98 7.74
N TRP A 179 -3.31 2.02 7.47
CA TRP A 179 -4.38 2.51 8.35
C TRP A 179 -5.41 1.45 8.66
N TYR A 180 -5.80 0.64 7.67
CA TYR A 180 -6.78 -0.43 7.88
C TYR A 180 -6.38 -1.35 9.05
N ASN A 181 -5.17 -1.91 8.99
CA ASN A 181 -4.73 -2.83 10.04
C ASN A 181 -4.37 -2.10 11.35
N LEU A 182 -3.81 -0.90 11.27
CA LEU A 182 -3.46 -0.10 12.45
C LEU A 182 -4.69 0.22 13.30
N LEU A 183 -5.78 0.65 12.67
CA LEU A 183 -7.00 1.02 13.39
C LEU A 183 -7.81 -0.21 13.80
N ARG A 184 -7.94 -1.20 12.92
CA ARG A 184 -8.65 -2.44 13.23
C ARG A 184 -8.08 -3.14 14.47
N LEU A 185 -6.79 -3.30 14.52
CA LEU A 185 -6.11 -3.91 15.67
C LEU A 185 -5.92 -2.92 16.82
N GLY A 186 -5.66 -1.66 16.52
CA GLY A 186 -5.52 -0.59 17.52
C GLY A 186 -6.74 -0.45 18.40
N LYS A 187 -7.94 -0.64 17.86
CA LYS A 187 -9.19 -0.67 18.62
C LYS A 187 -9.17 -1.71 19.76
N VAL A 188 -8.42 -2.79 19.61
CA VAL A 188 -8.31 -3.87 20.59
C VAL A 188 -7.16 -3.64 21.57
N TYR A 189 -6.03 -3.12 21.09
CA TYR A 189 -4.77 -3.16 21.84
C TYR A 189 -4.26 -1.80 22.33
N PHE A 190 -4.72 -0.70 21.75
CA PHE A 190 -4.31 0.64 22.19
C PHE A 190 -5.10 1.12 23.40
N SER A 191 -4.53 2.09 24.12
CA SER A 191 -5.31 2.87 25.05
C SER A 191 -6.40 3.65 24.31
N PRO A 192 -7.54 3.98 24.93
CA PRO A 192 -8.56 4.81 24.28
C PRO A 192 -8.01 6.13 23.72
N ALA A 193 -7.06 6.75 24.40
CA ALA A 193 -6.44 8.01 23.97
C ALA A 193 -5.53 7.81 22.76
N ASP A 194 -4.74 6.73 22.71
CA ASP A 194 -3.92 6.43 21.55
C ASP A 194 -4.77 6.05 20.34
N TYR A 195 -5.79 5.23 20.53
CA TYR A 195 -6.71 4.87 19.46
C TYR A 195 -7.40 6.09 18.86
N GLN A 196 -7.96 6.96 19.72
CA GLN A 196 -8.62 8.17 19.27
C GLN A 196 -7.66 9.09 18.49
N TRP A 197 -6.40 9.21 18.95
CA TRP A 197 -5.39 10.00 18.24
C TRP A 197 -5.12 9.46 16.83
N PHE A 198 -5.06 8.16 16.63
CA PHE A 198 -4.90 7.56 15.30
C PHE A 198 -6.15 7.73 14.44
N VAL A 199 -7.35 7.62 15.01
CA VAL A 199 -8.61 7.88 14.28
C VAL A 199 -8.65 9.33 13.78
N GLU A 200 -8.28 10.30 14.60
CA GLU A 200 -8.21 11.72 14.20
C GLU A 200 -7.13 11.96 13.14
N SER A 201 -6.00 11.28 13.24
CA SER A 201 -4.94 11.36 12.22
C SER A 201 -5.39 10.78 10.89
N PHE A 202 -6.14 9.69 10.91
CA PHE A 202 -6.70 9.09 9.70
C PHE A 202 -7.80 9.96 9.07
N ASP A 203 -8.64 10.59 9.88
CA ASP A 203 -9.65 11.55 9.41
C ASP A 203 -8.98 12.74 8.68
N GLN A 204 -7.83 13.20 9.16
CA GLN A 204 -7.04 14.24 8.48
C GLN A 204 -6.46 13.71 7.14
N HIS A 205 -5.91 12.48 7.12
CA HIS A 205 -5.43 11.83 5.89
C HIS A 205 -6.54 11.75 4.84
N GLU A 206 -7.75 11.39 5.23
CA GLU A 206 -8.92 11.28 4.36
C GLU A 206 -9.27 12.61 3.66
N THR A 207 -8.95 13.75 4.23
CA THR A 207 -9.17 15.04 3.56
C THR A 207 -8.43 15.19 2.23
N PHE A 208 -7.33 14.45 2.02
CA PHE A 208 -6.55 14.42 0.78
C PHE A 208 -7.09 13.41 -0.24
N THR A 209 -7.83 12.40 0.21
CA THR A 209 -8.19 11.24 -0.63
C THR A 209 -9.68 11.07 -0.86
N ARG A 210 -10.51 11.68 -0.03
CA ARG A 210 -11.99 11.55 -0.01
C ARG A 210 -12.68 11.75 -1.36
N LEU A 211 -12.15 12.63 -2.21
CA LEU A 211 -12.75 12.94 -3.51
C LEU A 211 -11.95 12.35 -4.68
N SER A 212 -11.20 11.30 -4.42
CA SER A 212 -10.33 10.68 -5.43
C SER A 212 -11.05 9.65 -6.32
N HIS A 213 -12.31 9.39 -6.08
CA HIS A 213 -13.07 8.32 -6.77
C HIS A 213 -12.39 6.95 -6.63
N ASN A 214 -12.04 6.60 -5.40
CA ASN A 214 -11.35 5.36 -5.08
C ASN A 214 -12.10 4.55 -4.03
N ALA A 215 -12.85 3.56 -4.49
CA ALA A 215 -13.67 2.69 -3.64
C ALA A 215 -12.88 2.02 -2.51
N TRP A 216 -11.60 1.69 -2.73
CA TRP A 216 -10.72 1.12 -1.71
C TRP A 216 -10.47 2.08 -0.54
N PHE A 217 -10.30 3.38 -0.82
CA PHE A 217 -10.12 4.40 0.23
C PHE A 217 -11.41 4.62 0.99
N ASP A 218 -12.53 4.74 0.29
CA ASP A 218 -13.87 4.93 0.88
C ASP A 218 -14.20 3.80 1.86
N GLU A 219 -13.98 2.56 1.47
CA GLU A 219 -14.24 1.39 2.32
C GLU A 219 -13.40 1.38 3.58
N ILE A 220 -12.12 1.69 3.48
CA ILE A 220 -11.23 1.71 4.63
C ILE A 220 -11.66 2.83 5.58
N TYR A 221 -12.02 4.00 5.05
CA TYR A 221 -12.52 5.08 5.88
C TYR A 221 -13.86 4.73 6.54
N MET A 222 -14.82 4.19 5.79
CA MET A 222 -16.12 3.77 6.32
C MET A 222 -16.00 2.68 7.39
N SER A 223 -15.04 1.77 7.25
CA SER A 223 -14.87 0.65 8.17
C SER A 223 -14.01 0.97 9.38
N GLN A 224 -13.02 1.85 9.25
CA GLN A 224 -12.00 2.10 10.27
C GLN A 224 -11.94 3.56 10.75
N GLY A 225 -12.38 4.52 9.93
CA GLY A 225 -12.40 5.93 10.27
C GLY A 225 -13.54 6.33 11.21
N PRO A 226 -13.70 7.62 11.48
CA PRO A 226 -14.79 8.16 12.32
C PRO A 226 -16.12 8.25 11.54
N TYR A 227 -16.36 7.34 10.61
CA TYR A 227 -17.55 7.34 9.77
C TYR A 227 -18.82 7.19 10.58
N ALA A 228 -19.77 8.10 10.34
CA ALA A 228 -21.11 8.08 10.93
C ALA A 228 -22.14 8.20 9.80
N PRO A 229 -22.87 7.11 9.46
CA PRO A 229 -23.81 7.12 8.36
C PRO A 229 -24.93 8.13 8.58
N ALA A 230 -25.24 8.91 7.55
CA ALA A 230 -26.37 9.82 7.48
C ALA A 230 -27.54 9.18 6.69
N ASN A 231 -28.65 9.88 6.60
CA ASN A 231 -29.76 9.42 5.74
C ASN A 231 -30.26 10.60 4.87
N PRO A 232 -30.01 10.62 3.53
CA PRO A 232 -29.24 9.61 2.79
C PRO A 232 -27.75 9.61 3.17
N ASP A 233 -27.10 8.48 2.94
CA ASP A 233 -25.68 8.32 3.23
C ASP A 233 -24.82 8.67 2.00
N PRO A 234 -24.10 9.80 1.99
CA PRO A 234 -23.32 10.22 0.85
C PRO A 234 -22.11 9.32 0.59
N TYR A 235 -21.49 8.75 1.63
CA TYR A 235 -20.35 7.85 1.47
C TYR A 235 -20.76 6.51 0.86
N GLN A 236 -21.88 5.95 1.29
CA GLN A 236 -22.43 4.72 0.73
C GLN A 236 -22.75 4.92 -0.77
N THR A 237 -23.32 6.07 -1.13
CA THR A 237 -23.60 6.39 -2.54
C THR A 237 -22.32 6.53 -3.34
N GLN A 238 -21.32 7.26 -2.82
CA GLN A 238 -20.02 7.43 -3.46
C GLN A 238 -19.33 6.08 -3.67
N LEU A 239 -19.28 5.21 -2.65
CA LEU A 239 -18.68 3.88 -2.74
C LEU A 239 -19.29 3.04 -3.88
N VAL A 240 -20.62 3.04 -3.99
CA VAL A 240 -21.31 2.27 -5.06
C VAL A 240 -21.00 2.85 -6.44
N ASP A 241 -20.99 4.18 -6.56
CA ASP A 241 -20.66 4.86 -7.81
C ASP A 241 -19.20 4.58 -8.22
N ASP A 242 -18.26 4.66 -7.29
CA ASP A 242 -16.83 4.43 -7.53
C ASP A 242 -16.54 2.96 -7.87
N LEU A 243 -17.20 2.00 -7.23
CA LEU A 243 -17.13 0.57 -7.62
C LEU A 243 -17.68 0.34 -9.02
N THR A 244 -18.76 1.02 -9.37
CA THR A 244 -19.36 0.93 -10.72
C THR A 244 -18.43 1.49 -11.78
N ASP A 245 -17.77 2.61 -11.47
CA ASP A 245 -16.79 3.24 -12.35
C ASP A 245 -15.54 2.37 -12.51
N PHE A 246 -15.06 1.72 -11.46
CA PHE A 246 -13.94 0.76 -11.54
C PHE A 246 -14.28 -0.43 -12.45
N PHE A 247 -15.50 -0.95 -12.36
CA PHE A 247 -15.94 -2.02 -13.23
C PHE A 247 -16.06 -1.59 -14.70
N ALA A 248 -16.49 -0.34 -14.93
CA ALA A 248 -16.63 0.23 -16.28
C ALA A 248 -15.31 0.72 -16.88
N ALA A 249 -14.23 0.78 -16.07
CA ALA A 249 -12.93 1.23 -16.56
C ALA A 249 -12.37 0.28 -17.64
N PRO A 250 -11.67 0.82 -18.65
CA PRO A 250 -11.09 -0.01 -19.69
C PRO A 250 -10.05 -0.97 -19.13
N ASN A 251 -10.06 -2.19 -19.61
CA ASN A 251 -9.14 -3.24 -19.21
C ASN A 251 -7.83 -3.25 -20.01
N VAL A 252 -7.60 -2.25 -20.84
CA VAL A 252 -6.37 -2.06 -21.63
C VAL A 252 -5.84 -0.67 -21.45
N GLU A 253 -4.53 -0.51 -21.58
CA GLU A 253 -3.88 0.80 -21.52
C GLU A 253 -4.29 1.66 -22.71
N TYR A 254 -4.56 2.93 -22.45
CA TYR A 254 -4.92 3.92 -23.46
C TYR A 254 -4.29 5.28 -23.14
N ALA A 255 -3.99 6.06 -24.19
CA ALA A 255 -3.48 7.42 -24.05
C ALA A 255 -4.62 8.41 -23.80
N LEU A 256 -4.40 9.34 -22.88
CA LEU A 256 -5.30 10.45 -22.62
C LEU A 256 -4.59 11.78 -22.90
N PRO A 257 -5.24 12.72 -23.61
CA PRO A 257 -4.69 14.05 -23.83
C PRO A 257 -4.68 14.88 -22.55
N ALA A 258 -3.90 15.95 -22.55
CA ALA A 258 -3.95 16.95 -21.48
C ALA A 258 -5.38 17.48 -21.30
N ARG A 259 -5.76 17.72 -20.05
CA ARG A 259 -7.08 18.22 -19.68
C ARG A 259 -7.19 19.71 -19.95
N THR A 260 -8.38 20.15 -20.35
CA THR A 260 -8.66 21.56 -20.65
C THR A 260 -9.75 22.20 -19.78
N ASN A 261 -10.61 21.36 -19.20
CA ASN A 261 -11.73 21.83 -18.37
C ASN A 261 -11.53 21.34 -16.93
N PHE A 262 -10.84 22.14 -16.12
CA PHE A 262 -10.60 21.85 -14.71
C PHE A 262 -10.41 23.17 -13.94
N THR A 263 -10.55 23.09 -12.63
CA THR A 263 -10.08 24.13 -11.70
C THR A 263 -8.73 23.70 -11.17
N MET A 264 -7.74 24.57 -11.25
CA MET A 264 -6.39 24.28 -10.74
C MET A 264 -6.42 24.15 -9.22
N ASP A 265 -5.71 23.18 -8.66
CA ASP A 265 -5.44 23.14 -7.22
C ASP A 265 -4.38 24.20 -6.87
N PRO A 266 -4.75 25.23 -6.06
CA PRO A 266 -3.83 26.32 -5.73
C PRO A 266 -2.58 25.87 -4.97
N MET A 267 -2.67 24.78 -4.19
CA MET A 267 -1.54 24.28 -3.43
C MET A 267 -0.55 23.56 -4.36
N SER A 268 -1.03 22.77 -5.30
CA SER A 268 -0.15 22.11 -6.29
C SER A 268 0.57 23.15 -7.17
N GLU A 269 -0.11 24.23 -7.53
CA GLU A 269 0.48 25.32 -8.28
C GLU A 269 1.56 26.04 -7.47
N LEU A 270 1.28 26.37 -6.21
CA LEU A 270 2.26 26.99 -5.30
C LEU A 270 3.49 26.09 -5.09
N LEU A 271 3.27 24.81 -4.80
CA LEU A 271 4.36 23.86 -4.60
C LEU A 271 5.22 23.69 -5.84
N ASN A 272 4.59 23.58 -7.01
CA ASN A 272 5.31 23.50 -8.29
C ASN A 272 6.15 24.77 -8.55
N TYR A 273 5.59 25.96 -8.27
CA TYR A 273 6.33 27.22 -8.36
C TYR A 273 7.52 27.24 -7.40
N LEU A 274 7.32 26.90 -6.11
CA LEU A 274 8.38 26.88 -5.11
C LEU A 274 9.51 25.92 -5.49
N MET A 275 9.19 24.75 -6.05
CA MET A 275 10.21 23.79 -6.51
C MET A 275 10.99 24.27 -7.72
N THR A 276 10.35 25.03 -8.61
CA THR A 276 11.03 25.65 -9.75
C THR A 276 12.02 26.71 -9.28
N GLU A 277 11.62 27.53 -8.31
CA GLU A 277 12.45 28.63 -7.78
C GLU A 277 13.51 28.14 -6.76
N ILE A 278 13.27 27.01 -6.09
CA ILE A 278 14.12 26.46 -5.04
C ILE A 278 14.45 24.98 -5.34
N PRO A 279 15.45 24.71 -6.19
CA PRO A 279 15.77 23.34 -6.62
C PRO A 279 16.08 22.36 -5.48
N PHE A 280 16.52 22.87 -4.33
CA PHE A 280 16.74 22.03 -3.14
C PHE A 280 15.45 21.38 -2.62
N LEU A 281 14.31 22.05 -2.71
CA LEU A 281 13.02 21.48 -2.32
C LEU A 281 12.65 20.30 -3.24
N GLN A 282 12.94 20.39 -4.53
CA GLN A 282 12.73 19.32 -5.48
C GLN A 282 13.52 18.05 -5.13
N GLN A 283 14.74 18.20 -4.62
CA GLN A 283 15.55 17.06 -4.17
C GLN A 283 14.95 16.34 -2.95
N ILE A 284 14.22 17.06 -2.10
CA ILE A 284 13.61 16.51 -0.87
C ILE A 284 12.23 15.93 -1.15
N MET A 285 11.39 16.65 -1.88
CA MET A 285 9.98 16.33 -2.07
C MET A 285 9.69 15.59 -3.38
N GLY A 286 10.63 15.56 -4.32
CA GLY A 286 10.40 15.04 -5.67
C GLY A 286 9.72 16.07 -6.57
N ASN A 287 9.22 15.62 -7.72
CA ASN A 287 8.52 16.48 -8.69
C ASN A 287 7.04 16.61 -8.33
N VAL A 288 6.62 17.80 -7.95
CA VAL A 288 5.19 18.12 -7.88
C VAL A 288 4.67 18.41 -9.28
N GLN A 289 3.62 17.69 -9.67
CA GLN A 289 2.91 17.99 -10.90
C GLN A 289 1.71 18.90 -10.61
N PRO A 290 1.42 19.89 -11.48
CA PRO A 290 0.18 20.63 -11.40
C PRO A 290 -1.03 19.70 -11.47
N GLN A 291 -1.99 19.90 -10.59
CA GLN A 291 -3.15 19.03 -10.41
C GLN A 291 -4.44 19.82 -10.51
N ALA A 292 -5.53 19.14 -10.90
CA ALA A 292 -6.87 19.67 -10.74
C ALA A 292 -7.28 19.68 -9.26
N LEU A 293 -8.13 20.64 -8.87
CA LEU A 293 -8.70 20.71 -7.53
C LEU A 293 -9.64 19.53 -7.21
N TYR A 294 -10.27 18.98 -8.23
CA TYR A 294 -11.19 17.84 -8.13
C TYR A 294 -10.67 16.69 -8.98
N ALA A 295 -10.79 15.49 -8.46
CA ALA A 295 -10.43 14.29 -9.19
C ALA A 295 -11.30 14.13 -10.45
N PHE A 296 -10.70 13.56 -11.49
CA PHE A 296 -11.46 13.12 -12.66
C PHE A 296 -12.14 11.76 -12.37
N PRO A 297 -13.34 11.52 -12.90
CA PRO A 297 -13.98 10.21 -12.82
C PRO A 297 -13.07 9.10 -13.36
N VAL A 298 -13.19 7.88 -12.82
CA VAL A 298 -12.32 6.74 -13.17
C VAL A 298 -12.15 6.54 -14.69
N PRO A 299 -13.20 6.59 -15.52
CA PRO A 299 -13.05 6.45 -16.98
C PRO A 299 -12.24 7.58 -17.65
N GLN A 300 -11.95 8.65 -16.93
CA GLN A 300 -11.17 9.79 -17.42
C GLN A 300 -9.80 9.89 -16.74
N GLN A 301 -9.45 8.98 -15.86
CA GLN A 301 -8.15 8.94 -15.21
C GLN A 301 -7.09 8.34 -16.14
N CYS A 302 -5.83 8.61 -15.84
CA CYS A 302 -4.72 8.01 -16.56
C CYS A 302 -4.69 6.51 -16.31
N ALA A 303 -4.78 5.73 -17.38
CA ALA A 303 -4.64 4.29 -17.29
C ALA A 303 -3.16 3.90 -17.21
N GLY A 304 -2.83 3.03 -16.29
CA GLY A 304 -1.51 2.47 -16.06
C GLY A 304 -1.65 1.07 -15.46
N ASP A 305 -0.74 0.63 -14.61
CA ASP A 305 -0.74 -0.74 -14.10
C ASP A 305 -1.96 -1.08 -13.22
N PHE A 306 -2.39 -0.10 -12.36
CA PHE A 306 -3.57 -0.24 -11.51
C PHE A 306 -4.29 1.10 -11.43
N LEU A 307 -5.60 1.12 -11.66
CA LEU A 307 -6.41 2.35 -11.62
C LEU A 307 -6.34 3.03 -10.25
N TRP A 308 -6.42 2.29 -9.18
CA TRP A 308 -6.36 2.82 -7.83
C TRP A 308 -4.96 3.32 -7.40
N GLN A 309 -3.91 3.07 -8.19
CA GLN A 309 -2.57 3.64 -7.99
C GLN A 309 -2.35 4.96 -8.72
N HIS A 310 -3.22 5.28 -9.69
CA HIS A 310 -3.06 6.47 -10.50
C HIS A 310 -3.57 7.72 -9.78
N ASN A 311 -2.85 8.82 -10.00
CA ASN A 311 -3.27 10.11 -9.50
C ASN A 311 -4.49 10.62 -10.29
N PRO A 312 -5.70 10.66 -9.68
CA PRO A 312 -6.91 11.06 -10.37
C PRO A 312 -7.00 12.56 -10.66
N PHE A 313 -6.05 13.35 -10.14
CA PHE A 313 -5.99 14.81 -10.29
C PHE A 313 -5.06 15.25 -11.43
N VAL A 314 -4.41 14.33 -12.14
CA VAL A 314 -3.45 14.65 -13.19
C VAL A 314 -4.12 15.37 -14.34
N ILE A 315 -3.56 16.53 -14.73
CA ILE A 315 -4.05 17.37 -15.84
C ILE A 315 -3.23 17.23 -17.12
N THR A 316 -2.02 16.69 -17.05
CA THR A 316 -1.14 16.48 -18.20
C THR A 316 -1.57 15.26 -19.03
N ALA A 317 -1.10 15.18 -20.27
CA ALA A 317 -1.27 13.97 -21.07
C ALA A 317 -0.61 12.78 -20.38
N CYS A 318 -1.23 11.62 -20.47
CA CYS A 318 -0.76 10.42 -19.76
C CYS A 318 -1.21 9.13 -20.47
N GLY A 319 -0.60 8.01 -20.04
CA GLY A 319 -0.84 6.70 -20.63
C GLY A 319 -0.15 6.54 -21.99
N ASN A 320 -0.17 5.32 -22.46
CA ASN A 320 0.29 4.94 -23.80
C ASN A 320 -0.77 4.04 -24.42
N ASP A 321 -0.94 4.10 -25.72
CA ASP A 321 -1.80 3.15 -26.43
C ASP A 321 -1.04 1.82 -26.56
N ASN A 322 -1.18 0.97 -25.56
CA ASN A 322 -0.57 -0.36 -25.56
C ASN A 322 -1.64 -1.46 -25.37
N PRO A 323 -2.18 -2.00 -26.48
CA PRO A 323 -3.22 -3.02 -26.43
C PRO A 323 -2.75 -4.37 -25.88
N GLU A 324 -1.45 -4.56 -25.70
CA GLU A 324 -0.87 -5.77 -25.10
C GLU A 324 -0.88 -5.71 -23.57
N HIS A 325 -1.00 -4.52 -22.99
CA HIS A 325 -1.17 -4.34 -21.55
C HIS A 325 -2.64 -4.45 -21.17
N THR A 326 -2.94 -5.44 -20.33
CA THR A 326 -4.28 -5.65 -19.79
C THR A 326 -4.26 -5.56 -18.27
N TYR A 327 -5.31 -4.98 -17.72
CA TYR A 327 -5.50 -4.88 -16.27
C TYR A 327 -6.31 -6.09 -15.78
N PRO A 328 -5.84 -6.81 -14.74
CA PRO A 328 -6.46 -8.08 -14.34
C PRO A 328 -7.74 -7.92 -13.51
N GLY A 329 -8.27 -6.70 -13.34
CA GLY A 329 -9.47 -6.43 -12.55
C GLY A 329 -9.26 -6.53 -11.02
N VAL A 330 -8.01 -6.55 -10.56
CA VAL A 330 -7.70 -6.61 -9.13
C VAL A 330 -8.23 -5.37 -8.39
N ASP A 331 -8.21 -4.21 -9.05
CA ASP A 331 -8.70 -2.94 -8.50
C ASP A 331 -10.17 -3.05 -8.09
N TYR A 332 -11.01 -3.59 -8.99
CA TYR A 332 -12.40 -3.84 -8.68
C TYR A 332 -12.57 -4.94 -7.63
N LEU A 333 -11.86 -6.06 -7.78
CA LEU A 333 -12.05 -7.22 -6.90
C LEU A 333 -11.66 -6.92 -5.45
N ILE A 334 -10.56 -6.20 -5.22
CA ILE A 334 -10.11 -5.91 -3.85
C ILE A 334 -11.11 -4.96 -3.16
N GLY A 335 -11.58 -3.94 -3.88
CA GLY A 335 -12.63 -3.04 -3.42
C GLY A 335 -13.92 -3.79 -3.14
N TYR A 336 -14.47 -4.46 -4.12
CA TYR A 336 -15.73 -5.19 -3.98
C TYR A 336 -15.73 -6.17 -2.79
N TRP A 337 -14.68 -6.99 -2.64
CA TRP A 337 -14.64 -7.99 -1.57
C TRP A 337 -14.47 -7.38 -0.18
N LEU A 338 -13.76 -6.25 -0.05
CA LEU A 338 -13.67 -5.56 1.23
C LEU A 338 -15.00 -4.90 1.59
N ALA A 339 -15.69 -4.29 0.62
CA ALA A 339 -17.01 -3.71 0.81
C ALA A 339 -18.05 -4.76 1.20
N GLU A 340 -18.02 -5.94 0.57
CA GLU A 340 -18.90 -7.06 0.94
C GLU A 340 -18.57 -7.59 2.35
N TYR A 341 -17.29 -7.73 2.68
CA TYR A 341 -16.84 -8.17 4.00
C TYR A 341 -17.36 -7.25 5.12
N HIS A 342 -17.33 -5.94 4.89
CA HIS A 342 -17.88 -4.95 5.83
C HIS A 342 -19.38 -4.70 5.65
N LYS A 343 -20.04 -5.36 4.72
CA LYS A 343 -21.49 -5.25 4.44
C LYS A 343 -21.91 -3.86 3.96
N PHE A 344 -21.03 -3.13 3.31
CA PHE A 344 -21.35 -1.88 2.65
C PHE A 344 -22.05 -2.10 1.30
N VAL A 345 -21.75 -3.20 0.64
CA VAL A 345 -22.45 -3.67 -0.57
C VAL A 345 -22.94 -5.09 -0.38
N THR A 346 -23.88 -5.49 -1.21
CA THR A 346 -24.36 -6.86 -1.26
C THR A 346 -24.14 -7.44 -2.67
N LYS A 347 -24.04 -8.74 -2.77
CA LYS A 347 -23.86 -9.44 -4.06
C LYS A 347 -24.97 -9.24 -5.08
N ASP A 348 -26.04 -8.58 -4.69
CA ASP A 348 -27.21 -8.29 -5.54
C ASP A 348 -27.23 -6.81 -6.00
N MET A 349 -26.17 -6.03 -5.69
CA MET A 349 -25.98 -4.64 -6.14
C MET A 349 -25.19 -4.54 -7.43
#